data_c647929b9d2b4d2f3b2ca2725be48ae3
#
_entry.id   c647929b9d2b4d2f3b2ca2725be48ae3
#
_cell.length_a   1.000
_cell.length_b   1.000
_cell.length_c   1.000
_cell.angle_alpha   90.00
_cell.angle_beta   90.00
_cell.angle_gamma   90.00
#
_symmetry.space_group_name_H-M   'P 1'
#
loop_
_entity.id
_entity.type
_entity.pdbx_description
1 polymer ?
#
loop_
_entity_poly.entity_id
_entity_poly.type
_entity_poly.pdbx_seq_one_letter_code
_entity_poly.pdbx_strand_id
1 'polypeptide(L)'
;ILEHTTPYLPKDKARYLMGVGTPDCLLEGVARGVDMFDCVFPTRVARNGMAMTHTGRLTVRNAKYAHDFHPIEEGCQCYTCRNYSRAYIRHLFKAEELLAYRLVSIHNLYFLLQFMRDMRQSIFDGTFRQFRQDFWKRYQDA
;
A
#
# COMPACT_ATOMS: atom_id res chain seq x y z
N ILE A 1 -14.26 15.73 7.54
CA ILE A 1 -15.01 14.80 8.42
C ILE A 1 -14.15 14.43 9.63
N LEU A 2 -12.99 13.76 9.48
CA LEU A 2 -12.19 13.26 10.63
C LEU A 2 -11.80 14.38 11.61
N GLU A 3 -11.36 15.53 11.14
CA GLU A 3 -10.99 16.68 11.99
C GLU A 3 -12.13 17.15 12.90
N HIS A 4 -13.38 16.97 12.45
CA HIS A 4 -14.56 17.33 13.24
C HIS A 4 -15.07 16.19 14.11
N THR A 5 -14.75 14.94 13.79
CA THR A 5 -15.27 13.76 14.51
C THR A 5 -14.33 13.29 15.63
N THR A 6 -13.03 13.22 15.34
CA THR A 6 -12.05 12.65 16.29
C THR A 6 -11.97 13.36 17.63
N PRO A 7 -12.21 14.70 17.76
CA PRO A 7 -12.23 15.38 19.07
C PRO A 7 -13.32 14.89 20.01
N TYR A 8 -14.43 14.36 19.47
CA TYR A 8 -15.56 13.85 20.26
C TYR A 8 -15.43 12.38 20.67
N LEU A 9 -14.42 11.68 20.11
CA LEU A 9 -14.17 10.28 20.47
C LEU A 9 -13.30 10.17 21.73
N PRO A 10 -13.49 9.10 22.56
CA PRO A 10 -12.66 8.86 23.71
C PRO A 10 -11.17 8.83 23.37
N LYS A 11 -10.34 9.48 24.19
CA LYS A 11 -8.88 9.54 23.97
C LYS A 11 -8.17 8.28 24.46
N ASP A 12 -8.78 7.56 25.38
CA ASP A 12 -8.27 6.33 26.01
C ASP A 12 -8.72 5.05 25.29
N LYS A 13 -9.43 5.18 24.17
CA LYS A 13 -9.90 4.06 23.35
C LYS A 13 -9.34 4.14 21.93
N ALA A 14 -9.07 2.97 21.35
CA ALA A 14 -8.67 2.87 19.95
C ALA A 14 -9.79 3.36 19.01
N ARG A 15 -9.39 4.11 17.97
CA ARG A 15 -10.30 4.67 16.98
C ARG A 15 -10.17 3.89 15.67
N TYR A 16 -11.28 3.33 15.23
CA TYR A 16 -11.34 2.48 14.08
C TYR A 16 -12.11 3.16 12.93
N LEU A 17 -11.46 3.31 11.76
CA LEU A 17 -12.06 3.82 10.54
C LEU A 17 -12.25 2.68 9.54
N MET A 18 -13.51 2.30 9.33
CA MET A 18 -13.89 1.18 8.46
C MET A 18 -13.79 1.53 6.98
N GLY A 19 -13.38 0.55 6.16
CA GLY A 19 -13.45 0.61 4.71
C GLY A 19 -12.41 1.51 4.03
N VAL A 20 -11.38 1.96 4.75
CA VAL A 20 -10.32 2.84 4.24
C VAL A 20 -8.98 2.10 4.18
N GLY A 21 -8.29 2.14 3.03
CA GLY A 21 -7.07 1.35 2.84
C GLY A 21 -6.17 1.77 1.67
N THR A 22 -6.30 2.97 1.14
CA THR A 22 -5.26 3.52 0.27
C THR A 22 -4.16 4.17 1.10
N PRO A 23 -2.88 4.13 0.68
CA PRO A 23 -1.75 4.62 1.48
C PRO A 23 -1.91 6.07 1.94
N ASP A 24 -2.37 6.94 1.05
CA ASP A 24 -2.65 8.35 1.32
C ASP A 24 -3.76 8.53 2.39
N CYS A 25 -4.86 7.78 2.26
CA CYS A 25 -5.95 7.82 3.23
C CYS A 25 -5.55 7.25 4.59
N LEU A 26 -4.72 6.20 4.63
CA LEU A 26 -4.17 5.66 5.87
C LEU A 26 -3.30 6.70 6.58
N LEU A 27 -2.37 7.32 5.85
CA LEU A 27 -1.49 8.36 6.40
C LEU A 27 -2.28 9.55 6.96
N GLU A 28 -3.26 10.05 6.20
CA GLU A 28 -4.09 11.18 6.61
C GLU A 28 -5.06 10.81 7.74
N GLY A 29 -5.50 9.56 7.80
CA GLY A 29 -6.30 9.03 8.91
C GLY A 29 -5.51 9.01 10.21
N VAL A 30 -4.29 8.46 10.18
CA VAL A 30 -3.39 8.41 11.34
C VAL A 30 -3.03 9.82 11.80
N ALA A 31 -2.73 10.74 10.87
CA ALA A 31 -2.46 12.13 11.19
C ALA A 31 -3.61 12.84 11.94
N ARG A 32 -4.83 12.31 11.84
CA ARG A 32 -6.05 12.81 12.49
C ARG A 32 -6.51 11.94 13.66
N GLY A 33 -5.65 11.04 14.14
CA GLY A 33 -5.88 10.26 15.35
C GLY A 33 -6.70 8.98 15.13
N VAL A 34 -6.68 8.39 13.96
CA VAL A 34 -7.23 7.05 13.70
C VAL A 34 -6.15 6.01 13.96
N ASP A 35 -6.50 4.91 14.64
CA ASP A 35 -5.56 3.87 15.07
C ASP A 35 -5.66 2.59 14.24
N MET A 36 -6.85 2.26 13.73
CA MET A 36 -7.12 1.00 13.04
C MET A 36 -7.94 1.20 11.78
N PHE A 37 -7.69 0.35 10.79
CA PHE A 37 -8.35 0.36 9.49
C PHE A 37 -8.62 -1.05 9.01
N ASP A 38 -9.61 -1.21 8.14
CA ASP A 38 -9.79 -2.38 7.28
C ASP A 38 -10.13 -1.96 5.87
N CYS A 39 -9.76 -2.76 4.89
CA CYS A 39 -10.17 -2.52 3.51
C CYS A 39 -9.96 -3.75 2.62
N VAL A 40 -10.90 -3.97 1.71
CA VAL A 40 -10.76 -4.97 0.63
C VAL A 40 -9.95 -4.44 -0.56
N PHE A 41 -9.61 -3.16 -0.58
CA PHE A 41 -8.97 -2.49 -1.71
C PHE A 41 -7.68 -3.17 -2.17
N PRO A 42 -6.73 -3.56 -1.29
CA PRO A 42 -5.45 -4.14 -1.69
C PRO A 42 -5.60 -5.41 -2.55
N THR A 43 -6.51 -6.30 -2.14
CA THR A 43 -6.76 -7.56 -2.86
C THR A 43 -7.69 -7.36 -4.05
N ARG A 44 -8.63 -6.43 -3.97
CA ARG A 44 -9.52 -6.07 -5.09
C ARG A 44 -8.72 -5.53 -6.27
N VAL A 45 -7.83 -4.57 -6.04
CA VAL A 45 -7.04 -3.95 -7.12
C VAL A 45 -5.95 -4.89 -7.65
N ALA A 46 -5.43 -5.79 -6.81
CA ALA A 46 -4.49 -6.83 -7.22
C ALA A 46 -5.08 -7.73 -8.33
N ARG A 47 -6.36 -8.06 -8.26
CA ARG A 47 -7.05 -8.83 -9.31
C ARG A 47 -7.10 -8.11 -10.66
N ASN A 48 -7.01 -6.79 -10.64
CA ASN A 48 -6.92 -5.96 -11.85
C ASN A 48 -5.47 -5.70 -12.30
N GLY A 49 -4.49 -6.28 -11.59
CA GLY A 49 -3.06 -6.12 -11.90
C GLY A 49 -2.47 -4.83 -11.37
N MET A 50 -3.11 -4.17 -10.39
CA MET A 50 -2.57 -2.98 -9.76
C MET A 50 -1.81 -3.33 -8.49
N ALA A 51 -0.52 -2.99 -8.47
CA ALA A 51 0.36 -3.08 -7.32
C ALA A 51 0.53 -1.69 -6.66
N MET A 52 0.62 -1.67 -5.35
CA MET A 52 0.90 -0.48 -4.55
C MET A 52 2.40 -0.34 -4.34
N THR A 53 2.95 0.86 -4.49
CA THR A 53 4.35 1.16 -4.25
C THR A 53 4.52 2.46 -3.48
N HIS A 54 5.72 2.73 -2.97
CA HIS A 54 6.04 3.99 -2.28
C HIS A 54 6.00 5.22 -3.21
N THR A 55 6.00 5.00 -4.53
CA THR A 55 5.94 6.07 -5.53
C THR A 55 4.57 6.21 -6.19
N GLY A 56 3.60 5.39 -5.78
CA GLY A 56 2.24 5.41 -6.33
C GLY A 56 1.78 4.04 -6.84
N ARG A 57 0.83 4.05 -7.75
CA ARG A 57 0.22 2.83 -8.31
C ARG A 57 1.00 2.33 -9.53
N LEU A 58 1.22 1.02 -9.61
CA LEU A 58 1.87 0.35 -10.73
C LEU A 58 0.91 -0.68 -11.33
N THR A 59 0.49 -0.47 -12.59
CA THR A 59 -0.35 -1.45 -13.31
C THR A 59 0.55 -2.44 -14.07
N VAL A 60 0.79 -3.62 -13.48
CA VAL A 60 1.70 -4.64 -14.01
C VAL A 60 1.30 -5.11 -15.41
N ARG A 61 0.01 -5.03 -15.77
CA ARG A 61 -0.51 -5.45 -17.08
C ARG A 61 -0.04 -4.57 -18.24
N ASN A 62 0.51 -3.38 -17.98
CA ASN A 62 0.97 -2.45 -19.01
C ASN A 62 2.05 -3.07 -19.90
N ALA A 63 2.00 -2.77 -21.21
CA ALA A 63 2.92 -3.32 -22.20
C ALA A 63 4.39 -3.01 -21.92
N LYS A 64 4.68 -1.85 -21.29
CA LYS A 64 6.04 -1.45 -20.93
C LYS A 64 6.77 -2.43 -20.02
N TYR A 65 6.04 -3.29 -19.29
CA TYR A 65 6.61 -4.30 -18.40
C TYR A 65 6.82 -5.67 -19.05
N ALA A 66 6.60 -5.80 -20.37
CA ALA A 66 6.74 -7.08 -21.07
C ALA A 66 8.14 -7.70 -20.98
N HIS A 67 9.17 -6.87 -20.88
CA HIS A 67 10.58 -7.27 -20.76
C HIS A 67 11.25 -6.63 -19.54
N ASP A 68 10.47 -6.26 -18.52
CA ASP A 68 10.97 -5.69 -17.27
C ASP A 68 11.22 -6.80 -16.24
N PHE A 69 12.48 -7.16 -16.04
CA PHE A 69 12.89 -8.23 -15.12
C PHE A 69 13.10 -7.75 -13.69
N HIS A 70 12.80 -6.50 -13.37
CA HIS A 70 12.83 -5.98 -12.00
C HIS A 70 11.63 -6.48 -11.18
N PRO A 71 11.73 -6.48 -9.85
CA PRO A 71 10.58 -6.77 -8.98
C PRO A 71 9.49 -5.69 -9.11
N ILE A 72 8.31 -5.92 -8.51
CA ILE A 72 7.27 -4.89 -8.44
C ILE A 72 7.84 -3.61 -7.83
N GLU A 73 8.60 -3.74 -6.74
CA GLU A 73 9.25 -2.62 -6.09
C GLU A 73 10.65 -3.02 -5.61
N GLU A 74 11.63 -2.20 -5.96
CA GLU A 74 13.02 -2.42 -5.56
C GLU A 74 13.17 -2.32 -4.02
N GLY A 75 13.94 -3.22 -3.43
CA GLY A 75 14.15 -3.30 -2.00
C GLY A 75 13.01 -3.92 -1.20
N CYS A 76 11.84 -4.17 -1.81
CA CYS A 76 10.72 -4.83 -1.15
C CYS A 76 11.05 -6.28 -0.81
N GLN A 77 10.85 -6.66 0.47
CA GLN A 77 11.19 -8.00 0.99
C GLN A 77 10.02 -9.00 0.94
N CYS A 78 8.90 -8.66 0.29
CA CYS A 78 7.79 -9.59 0.16
C CYS A 78 8.17 -10.81 -0.69
N TYR A 79 7.45 -11.90 -0.50
CA TYR A 79 7.66 -13.14 -1.27
C TYR A 79 7.63 -12.89 -2.79
N THR A 80 6.70 -12.07 -3.27
CA THR A 80 6.56 -11.78 -4.70
C THR A 80 7.78 -11.07 -5.26
N CYS A 81 8.23 -9.97 -4.64
CA CYS A 81 9.36 -9.18 -5.13
C CYS A 81 10.69 -9.93 -5.06
N ARG A 82 10.84 -10.85 -4.07
CA ARG A 82 12.06 -11.67 -3.94
C ARG A 82 12.18 -12.78 -4.98
N ASN A 83 11.07 -13.21 -5.59
CA ASN A 83 11.06 -14.42 -6.42
C ASN A 83 10.58 -14.18 -7.85
N TYR A 84 9.90 -13.07 -8.13
CA TYR A 84 9.23 -12.86 -9.41
C TYR A 84 9.46 -11.46 -9.96
N SER A 85 9.57 -11.36 -11.30
CA SER A 85 9.70 -10.09 -12.01
C SER A 85 8.35 -9.54 -12.48
N ARG A 86 8.32 -8.25 -12.80
CA ARG A 86 7.17 -7.59 -13.44
C ARG A 86 6.79 -8.28 -14.75
N ALA A 87 7.79 -8.65 -15.58
CA ALA A 87 7.56 -9.34 -16.83
C ALA A 87 6.85 -10.68 -16.65
N TYR A 88 7.27 -11.48 -15.66
CA TYR A 88 6.65 -12.76 -15.36
C TYR A 88 5.22 -12.60 -14.83
N ILE A 89 5.01 -11.69 -13.88
CA ILE A 89 3.66 -11.42 -13.33
C ILE A 89 2.73 -10.92 -14.45
N ARG A 90 3.23 -10.03 -15.32
CA ARG A 90 2.48 -9.59 -16.50
C ARG A 90 2.12 -10.75 -17.42
N HIS A 91 3.05 -11.66 -17.68
CA HIS A 91 2.80 -12.88 -18.47
C HIS A 91 1.65 -13.71 -17.87
N LEU A 92 1.68 -13.92 -16.55
CA LEU A 92 0.61 -14.64 -15.84
C LEU A 92 -0.77 -13.96 -16.00
N PHE A 93 -0.82 -12.62 -15.95
CA PHE A 93 -2.06 -11.89 -16.23
C PHE A 93 -2.55 -12.06 -17.67
N LYS A 94 -1.63 -12.14 -18.63
CA LYS A 94 -1.97 -12.36 -20.05
C LYS A 94 -2.45 -13.79 -20.29
N ALA A 95 -1.90 -14.75 -19.58
CA ALA A 95 -2.32 -16.16 -19.61
C ALA A 95 -3.54 -16.46 -18.74
N GLU A 96 -4.11 -15.43 -18.09
CA GLU A 96 -5.27 -15.56 -17.18
C GLU A 96 -5.03 -16.54 -15.99
N GLU A 97 -3.78 -16.65 -15.56
CA GLU A 97 -3.38 -17.52 -14.46
C GLU A 97 -3.73 -16.91 -13.09
N LEU A 98 -4.39 -17.68 -12.23
CA LEU A 98 -4.78 -17.23 -10.88
C LEU A 98 -3.59 -16.86 -9.99
N LEU A 99 -2.42 -17.42 -10.28
CA LEU A 99 -1.19 -17.10 -9.58
C LEU A 99 -0.86 -15.60 -9.66
N ALA A 100 -1.17 -14.92 -10.77
CA ALA A 100 -0.99 -13.49 -10.92
C ALA A 100 -1.70 -12.70 -9.81
N TYR A 101 -2.96 -13.01 -9.56
CA TYR A 101 -3.77 -12.35 -8.54
C TYR A 101 -3.21 -12.58 -7.14
N ARG A 102 -2.78 -13.82 -6.86
CA ARG A 102 -2.17 -14.19 -5.59
C ARG A 102 -0.86 -13.42 -5.34
N LEU A 103 0.03 -13.38 -6.32
CA LEU A 103 1.33 -12.73 -6.20
C LEU A 103 1.19 -11.21 -5.95
N VAL A 104 0.32 -10.53 -6.70
CA VAL A 104 0.10 -9.09 -6.49
C VAL A 104 -0.63 -8.83 -5.17
N SER A 105 -1.55 -9.69 -4.75
CA SER A 105 -2.21 -9.59 -3.43
C SER A 105 -1.21 -9.72 -2.30
N ILE A 106 -0.28 -10.69 -2.36
CA ILE A 106 0.79 -10.85 -1.36
C ILE A 106 1.64 -9.57 -1.27
N HIS A 107 2.02 -9.01 -2.41
CA HIS A 107 2.79 -7.77 -2.43
C HIS A 107 2.01 -6.60 -1.80
N ASN A 108 0.76 -6.37 -2.21
CA ASN A 108 -0.05 -5.26 -1.71
C ASN A 108 -0.31 -5.34 -0.20
N LEU A 109 -0.59 -6.55 0.31
CA LEU A 109 -0.78 -6.75 1.75
C LEU A 109 0.52 -6.52 2.51
N TYR A 110 1.64 -7.05 2.02
CA TYR A 110 2.95 -6.81 2.62
C TYR A 110 3.29 -5.32 2.65
N PHE A 111 3.10 -4.63 1.53
CA PHE A 111 3.33 -3.19 1.39
C PHE A 111 2.55 -2.40 2.44
N LEU A 112 1.23 -2.60 2.54
CA LEU A 112 0.41 -1.86 3.49
C LEU A 112 0.78 -2.16 4.95
N LEU A 113 1.03 -3.43 5.28
CA LEU A 113 1.45 -3.80 6.64
C LEU A 113 2.80 -3.18 7.00
N GLN A 114 3.75 -3.16 6.07
CA GLN A 114 5.04 -2.52 6.28
C GLN A 114 4.88 -0.99 6.41
N PHE A 115 4.09 -0.39 5.53
CA PHE A 115 3.78 1.05 5.58
C PHE A 115 3.19 1.47 6.94
N MET A 116 2.26 0.68 7.48
CA MET A 116 1.69 0.93 8.81
C MET A 116 2.72 0.75 9.92
N ARG A 117 3.63 -0.22 9.82
CA ARG A 117 4.72 -0.41 10.80
C ARG A 117 5.69 0.77 10.79
N ASP A 118 6.10 1.22 9.61
CA ASP A 118 7.02 2.35 9.45
C ASP A 118 6.39 3.64 9.96
N MET A 119 5.11 3.86 9.67
CA MET A 119 4.33 4.97 10.18
C MET A 119 4.23 4.95 11.71
N ARG A 120 3.92 3.79 12.30
CA ARG A 120 3.90 3.60 13.75
C ARG A 120 5.26 3.88 14.37
N GLN A 121 6.34 3.37 13.78
CA GLN A 121 7.70 3.62 14.26
C GLN A 121 8.04 5.11 14.23
N SER A 122 7.66 5.81 13.16
CA SER A 122 7.89 7.25 13.06
C SER A 122 7.17 8.07 14.14
N ILE A 123 6.03 7.57 14.65
CA ILE A 123 5.34 8.19 15.80
C ILE A 123 6.16 8.00 17.08
N PHE A 124 6.65 6.77 17.34
CA PHE A 124 7.50 6.50 18.51
C PHE A 124 8.80 7.29 18.50
N ASP A 125 9.39 7.48 17.32
CA ASP A 125 10.64 8.23 17.13
C ASP A 125 10.44 9.77 17.12
N GLY A 126 9.17 10.23 17.15
CA GLY A 126 8.85 11.67 17.05
C GLY A 126 9.07 12.26 15.65
N THR A 127 9.21 11.42 14.61
CA THR A 127 9.54 11.84 13.23
C THR A 127 8.35 11.75 12.26
N PHE A 128 7.12 11.53 12.75
CA PHE A 128 5.94 11.35 11.92
C PHE A 128 5.69 12.50 10.94
N ARG A 129 5.95 13.75 11.35
CA ARG A 129 5.81 14.91 10.45
C ARG A 129 6.72 14.81 9.23
N GLN A 130 7.99 14.40 9.45
CA GLN A 130 8.95 14.18 8.36
C GLN A 130 8.53 13.02 7.48
N PHE A 131 8.13 11.89 8.08
CA PHE A 131 7.61 10.72 7.37
C PHE A 131 6.46 11.10 6.42
N ARG A 132 5.48 11.89 6.91
CA ARG A 132 4.35 12.38 6.10
C ARG A 132 4.80 13.27 4.95
N GLN A 133 5.75 14.20 5.19
CA GLN A 133 6.27 15.08 4.14
C GLN A 133 7.01 14.29 3.06
N ASP A 134 7.82 13.30 3.45
CA ASP A 134 8.60 12.47 2.52
C ASP A 134 7.69 11.53 1.71
N PHE A 135 6.60 11.06 2.30
CA PHE A 135 5.58 10.32 1.57
C PHE A 135 5.01 11.18 0.44
N TRP A 136 4.51 12.39 0.73
CA TRP A 136 3.89 13.25 -0.28
C TRP A 136 4.85 13.74 -1.36
N LYS A 137 6.14 13.84 -1.06
CA LYS A 137 7.16 14.16 -2.09
C LYS A 137 7.35 13.03 -3.11
N ARG A 138 7.17 11.79 -2.70
CA ARG A 138 7.43 10.60 -3.52
C ARG A 138 6.17 10.01 -4.13
N TYR A 139 5.06 10.07 -3.41
CA TYR A 139 3.81 9.43 -3.80
C TYR A 139 3.11 10.27 -4.86
N GLN A 140 3.03 9.73 -6.07
CA GLN A 140 2.28 10.30 -7.18
C GLN A 140 1.09 9.39 -7.45
N ASP A 141 -0.11 9.89 -7.17
CA ASP A 141 -1.34 9.20 -7.55
C ASP A 141 -1.55 9.45 -9.05
N ALA A 142 -1.10 8.49 -9.88
CA ALA A 142 -1.26 8.54 -11.33
C ALA A 142 -2.64 8.02 -11.75
#